data_8d50fc17f062087e70bd50d42f3a5de8
#
_entry.id   8d50fc17f062087e70bd50d42f3a5de8
#
_cell.length_a   1.000
_cell.length_b   1.000
_cell.length_c   1.000
_cell.angle_alpha   90.00
_cell.angle_beta   90.00
_cell.angle_gamma   90.00
#
_symmetry.space_group_name_H-M   'P 1'
#
loop_
_entity.id
_entity.type
_entity.pdbx_description
1 polymer ?
#
loop_
_entity_poly.entity_id
_entity_poly.type
_entity_poly.pdbx_seq_one_letter_code
_entity_poly.pdbx_strand_id
1 'polypeptide(L)'
;MKINNSSIKKSINYLKNNECIGIPTETVYGLAANAYSSSAVSKVFKLKKRPKKNPLIVHYYSKSQLERDCHLNKNFYKLYKKFCPGPLTFILRLKSNSMIDN
;
A
#
# COMPACT_ATOMS: atom_id res chain seq x y z
N MET A 1 17.26 2.99 -11.47
CA MET A 1 16.05 3.63 -12.03
C MET A 1 16.02 5.09 -11.66
N LYS A 2 15.85 5.97 -12.63
CA LYS A 2 15.62 7.38 -12.36
C LYS A 2 14.14 7.64 -12.07
N ILE A 3 13.87 8.35 -10.98
CA ILE A 3 12.52 8.80 -10.66
C ILE A 3 12.30 10.16 -11.31
N ASN A 4 11.43 10.19 -12.31
CA ASN A 4 11.04 11.42 -13.01
C ASN A 4 9.56 11.33 -13.42
N ASN A 5 9.01 12.39 -13.99
CA ASN A 5 7.59 12.43 -14.36
C ASN A 5 7.21 11.33 -15.34
N SER A 6 8.09 10.98 -16.29
CA SER A 6 7.83 9.91 -17.24
C SER A 6 7.76 8.55 -16.57
N SER A 7 8.70 8.23 -15.66
CA SER A 7 8.68 6.95 -14.95
C SER A 7 7.50 6.84 -13.99
N ILE A 8 7.08 7.95 -13.35
CA ILE A 8 5.90 7.98 -12.51
C ILE A 8 4.64 7.68 -13.32
N LYS A 9 4.47 8.30 -14.49
CA LYS A 9 3.32 8.04 -15.36
C LYS A 9 3.26 6.59 -15.81
N LYS A 10 4.39 6.01 -16.22
CA LYS A 10 4.47 4.59 -16.59
C LYS A 10 4.07 3.69 -15.43
N SER A 11 4.58 3.98 -14.23
CA SER A 11 4.25 3.21 -13.02
C SER A 11 2.76 3.24 -12.73
N ILE A 12 2.14 4.41 -12.83
CA ILE A 12 0.68 4.56 -12.62
C ILE A 12 -0.10 3.70 -13.61
N ASN A 13 0.30 3.70 -14.89
CA ASN A 13 -0.36 2.89 -15.91
C ASN A 13 -0.25 1.40 -15.62
N TYR A 14 0.94 0.92 -15.23
CA TYR A 14 1.11 -0.48 -14.84
C TYR A 14 0.23 -0.85 -13.65
N LEU A 15 0.19 0.01 -12.62
CA LEU A 15 -0.64 -0.24 -11.44
C LEU A 15 -2.13 -0.27 -11.79
N LYS A 16 -2.60 0.62 -12.67
CA LYS A 16 -4.00 0.65 -13.13
C LYS A 16 -4.37 -0.60 -13.92
N ASN A 17 -3.41 -1.21 -14.59
CA ASN A 17 -3.61 -2.45 -15.35
C ASN A 17 -3.37 -3.70 -14.50
N ASN A 18 -3.35 -3.56 -13.18
CA ASN A 18 -3.18 -4.65 -12.23
C ASN A 18 -1.83 -5.38 -12.37
N GLU A 19 -0.82 -4.66 -12.82
CA GLU A 19 0.55 -5.17 -12.89
C GLU A 19 1.34 -4.79 -11.64
N CYS A 20 2.36 -5.58 -11.33
CA CYS A 20 3.31 -5.26 -10.26
C CYS A 20 4.43 -4.40 -10.82
N ILE A 21 4.96 -3.52 -9.98
CA ILE A 21 6.12 -2.69 -10.31
C ILE A 21 7.17 -2.80 -9.22
N GLY A 22 8.44 -2.57 -9.59
CA GLY A 22 9.52 -2.39 -8.61
C GLY A 22 9.61 -0.93 -8.22
N ILE A 23 9.66 -0.68 -6.91
CA ILE A 23 9.79 0.68 -6.39
C ILE A 23 10.99 0.80 -5.45
N PRO A 24 11.67 1.94 -5.42
CA PRO A 24 12.70 2.18 -4.40
C PRO A 24 12.04 2.45 -3.05
N THR A 25 12.65 1.93 -1.99
CA THR A 25 12.26 2.22 -0.61
C THR A 25 13.48 2.74 0.14
N GLU A 26 13.31 3.06 1.42
CA GLU A 26 14.40 3.56 2.24
C GLU A 26 15.52 2.52 2.48
N THR A 27 15.25 1.25 2.20
CA THR A 27 16.23 0.17 2.41
C THR A 27 16.60 -0.53 1.10
N VAL A 28 15.64 -1.16 0.43
CA VAL A 28 15.83 -1.95 -0.79
C VAL A 28 14.71 -1.67 -1.77
N TYR A 29 14.85 -2.16 -3.02
CA TYR A 29 13.72 -2.15 -3.95
C TYR A 29 12.65 -3.13 -3.51
N GLY A 30 11.39 -2.73 -3.62
CA GLY A 30 10.25 -3.57 -3.30
C GLY A 30 9.32 -3.76 -4.49
N LEU A 31 8.44 -4.75 -4.40
CA LEU A 31 7.34 -4.92 -5.35
C LEU A 31 6.11 -4.19 -4.83
N ALA A 32 5.43 -3.48 -5.73
CA ALA A 32 4.19 -2.78 -5.42
C ALA A 32 3.09 -3.15 -6.41
N ALA A 33 1.86 -3.14 -5.93
CA ALA A 33 0.68 -3.43 -6.72
C ALA A 33 -0.52 -2.66 -6.16
N ASN A 34 -1.59 -2.57 -6.94
CA ASN A 34 -2.82 -1.93 -6.51
C ASN A 34 -3.49 -2.76 -5.40
N ALA A 35 -3.58 -2.20 -4.19
CA ALA A 35 -4.16 -2.87 -3.03
C ALA A 35 -5.66 -3.16 -3.18
N TYR A 36 -6.35 -2.45 -4.07
CA TYR A 36 -7.77 -2.65 -4.34
C TYR A 36 -8.04 -3.73 -5.40
N SER A 37 -7.00 -4.36 -5.93
CA SER A 37 -7.13 -5.43 -6.92
C SER A 37 -6.60 -6.74 -6.33
N SER A 38 -7.48 -7.69 -6.06
CA SER A 38 -7.07 -8.98 -5.52
C SER A 38 -6.18 -9.75 -6.49
N SER A 39 -6.39 -9.61 -7.79
CA SER A 39 -5.52 -10.25 -8.79
C SER A 39 -4.11 -9.67 -8.76
N ALA A 40 -3.97 -8.35 -8.62
CA ALA A 40 -2.66 -7.69 -8.52
C ALA A 40 -1.94 -8.08 -7.23
N VAL A 41 -2.64 -8.11 -6.11
CA VAL A 41 -2.09 -8.54 -4.82
C VAL A 41 -1.61 -10.00 -4.89
N SER A 42 -2.39 -10.88 -5.51
CA SER A 42 -2.00 -12.28 -5.69
C SER A 42 -0.70 -12.42 -6.51
N LYS A 43 -0.49 -11.56 -7.50
CA LYS A 43 0.76 -11.55 -8.28
C LYS A 43 1.97 -11.25 -7.39
N VAL A 44 1.84 -10.32 -6.44
CA VAL A 44 2.93 -10.01 -5.49
C VAL A 44 3.29 -11.24 -4.67
N PHE A 45 2.30 -11.93 -4.10
CA PHE A 45 2.56 -13.14 -3.31
C PHE A 45 3.25 -14.21 -4.16
N LYS A 46 2.80 -14.43 -5.39
CA LYS A 46 3.37 -15.43 -6.29
C LYS A 46 4.81 -15.09 -6.69
N LEU A 47 5.07 -13.85 -7.07
CA LEU A 47 6.40 -13.42 -7.53
C LEU A 47 7.43 -13.51 -6.41
N LYS A 48 7.04 -13.19 -5.18
CA LYS A 48 7.94 -13.26 -4.03
C LYS A 48 7.92 -14.61 -3.33
N LYS A 49 7.11 -15.55 -3.79
CA LYS A 49 6.89 -16.86 -3.15
C LYS A 49 6.55 -16.70 -1.67
N ARG A 50 5.75 -15.67 -1.36
CA ARG A 50 5.40 -15.30 0.01
C ARG A 50 4.16 -16.04 0.46
N PRO A 51 4.15 -16.69 1.65
CA PRO A 51 2.92 -17.29 2.18
C PRO A 51 1.85 -16.23 2.41
N LYS A 52 0.59 -16.53 2.04
CA LYS A 52 -0.51 -15.57 2.19
C LYS A 52 -0.79 -15.17 3.64
N LYS A 53 -0.38 -15.99 4.60
CA LYS A 53 -0.49 -15.66 6.03
C LYS A 53 0.44 -14.53 6.47
N ASN A 54 1.47 -14.20 5.67
CA ASN A 54 2.38 -13.10 5.94
C ASN A 54 1.83 -11.85 5.23
N PRO A 55 1.21 -10.91 5.97
CA PRO A 55 0.52 -9.79 5.34
C PRO A 55 1.48 -8.83 4.64
N LEU A 56 0.93 -8.10 3.68
CA LEU A 56 1.62 -7.00 3.01
C LEU A 56 1.24 -5.70 3.70
N ILE A 57 2.12 -4.70 3.59
CA ILE A 57 1.85 -3.36 4.12
C ILE A 57 1.20 -2.53 3.02
N VAL A 58 0.07 -1.90 3.35
CA VAL A 58 -0.63 -1.00 2.44
C VAL A 58 -0.17 0.43 2.71
N HIS A 59 0.23 1.12 1.65
CA HIS A 59 0.64 2.52 1.72
C HIS A 59 -0.51 3.42 1.27
N TYR A 60 -0.73 4.49 2.00
CA TYR A 60 -1.79 5.45 1.72
C TYR A 60 -1.21 6.82 1.42
N TYR A 61 -1.80 7.47 0.42
CA TYR A 61 -1.46 8.85 0.07
C TYR A 61 -2.04 9.86 1.07
N SER A 62 -3.25 9.60 1.57
CA SER A 62 -3.95 10.56 2.40
C SER A 62 -4.70 9.89 3.55
N LYS A 63 -4.91 10.65 4.63
CA LYS A 63 -5.69 10.21 5.78
C LYS A 63 -7.14 9.92 5.40
N SER A 64 -7.72 10.68 4.47
CA SER A 64 -9.11 10.49 4.06
C SER A 64 -9.34 9.12 3.40
N GLN A 65 -8.37 8.63 2.62
CA GLN A 65 -8.44 7.29 2.06
C GLN A 65 -8.39 6.22 3.15
N LEU A 66 -7.51 6.40 4.12
CA LEU A 66 -7.39 5.49 5.25
C LEU A 66 -8.68 5.45 6.08
N GLU A 67 -9.31 6.59 6.30
CA GLU A 67 -10.58 6.69 7.02
C GLU A 67 -11.71 5.91 6.34
N ARG A 68 -11.70 5.82 5.00
CA ARG A 68 -12.69 5.03 4.26
C ARG A 68 -12.50 3.54 4.45
N ASP A 69 -11.26 3.08 4.61
CA ASP A 69 -10.93 1.65 4.61
C ASP A 69 -10.84 1.05 6.01
N CYS A 70 -10.51 1.85 7.02
CA CYS A 70 -10.17 1.34 8.34
C CYS A 70 -10.95 2.03 9.46
N HIS A 71 -11.15 1.28 10.55
CA HIS A 71 -11.66 1.86 11.80
C HIS A 71 -10.53 2.58 12.51
N LEU A 72 -10.74 3.85 12.85
CA LEU A 72 -9.75 4.71 13.49
C LEU A 72 -10.24 5.13 14.88
N ASN A 73 -9.30 5.39 15.79
CA ASN A 73 -9.61 5.83 17.15
C ASN A 73 -8.77 7.05 17.53
N LYS A 74 -8.99 7.56 18.74
CA LYS A 74 -8.29 8.75 19.24
C LYS A 74 -6.78 8.56 19.26
N ASN A 75 -6.30 7.37 19.62
CA ASN A 75 -4.86 7.08 19.67
C ASN A 75 -4.24 7.15 18.28
N PHE A 76 -4.94 6.64 17.25
CA PHE A 76 -4.49 6.77 15.88
C PHE A 76 -4.28 8.23 15.50
N TYR A 77 -5.28 9.09 15.73
CA TYR A 77 -5.19 10.50 15.35
C TYR A 77 -4.06 11.23 16.07
N LYS A 78 -3.82 10.93 17.34
CA LYS A 78 -2.70 11.50 18.08
C LYS A 78 -1.35 11.12 17.48
N LEU A 79 -1.16 9.85 17.16
CA LEU A 79 0.07 9.35 16.56
C LEU A 79 0.25 9.87 15.15
N TYR A 80 -0.82 9.92 14.37
CA TYR A 80 -0.80 10.45 13.02
C TYR A 80 -0.33 11.92 13.01
N LYS A 81 -0.93 12.74 13.84
CA LYS A 81 -0.60 14.17 13.91
C LYS A 81 0.87 14.38 14.27
N LYS A 82 1.42 13.53 15.14
CA LYS A 82 2.79 13.68 15.65
C LYS A 82 3.85 13.12 14.71
N PHE A 83 3.58 11.98 14.05
CA PHE A 83 4.59 11.22 13.32
C PHE A 83 4.38 11.11 11.82
N CYS A 84 3.22 11.47 11.30
CA CYS A 84 2.95 11.35 9.88
C CYS A 84 2.98 12.71 9.18
N PRO A 85 3.47 12.76 7.94
CA PRO A 85 4.09 11.64 7.23
C PRO A 85 5.43 11.23 7.84
N GLY A 86 5.74 9.94 7.77
CA GLY A 86 6.97 9.42 8.35
C GLY A 86 6.98 7.90 8.46
N PRO A 87 8.07 7.31 8.95
CA PRO A 87 8.26 5.87 8.99
C PRO A 87 7.51 5.21 10.15
N LEU A 88 6.17 5.25 10.11
CA LEU A 88 5.32 4.65 11.11
C LEU A 88 4.30 3.74 10.43
N THR A 89 4.20 2.50 10.90
CA THR A 89 3.21 1.52 10.42
C THR A 89 2.15 1.33 11.51
N PHE A 90 0.88 1.44 11.11
CA PHE A 90 -0.25 1.19 12.00
C PHE A 90 -0.85 -0.18 11.72
N ILE A 91 -1.31 -0.85 12.76
CA ILE A 91 -2.14 -2.06 12.65
C ILE A 91 -3.57 -1.65 12.96
N LEU A 92 -4.44 -1.69 11.96
CA LEU A 92 -5.81 -1.20 12.05
C LEU A 92 -6.79 -2.25 11.53
N ARG A 93 -8.03 -2.17 12.02
CA ARG A 93 -9.10 -3.05 11.56
C ARG A 93 -9.72 -2.48 10.28
N LEU A 94 -9.79 -3.30 9.23
CA LEU A 94 -10.47 -2.94 8.00
C LEU A 94 -11.98 -2.86 8.21
N LYS A 95 -12.61 -1.89 7.54
CA LYS A 95 -14.07 -1.85 7.44
C LYS A 95 -14.55 -2.95 6.50
N SER A 96 -15.75 -3.47 6.75
CA SER A 96 -16.33 -4.54 5.93
C SER A 96 -16.59 -4.12 4.48
N ASN A 97 -16.76 -2.82 4.22
CA ASN A 97 -16.99 -2.28 2.89
C ASN A 97 -15.70 -1.84 2.18
N SER A 98 -14.54 -2.10 2.76
CA SER A 98 -13.25 -1.79 2.12
C SER A 98 -13.04 -2.68 0.90
N MET A 99 -12.46 -2.11 -0.16
CA MET A 99 -12.08 -2.85 -1.36
C MET A 99 -10.71 -3.52 -1.23
N ILE A 100 -10.02 -3.31 -0.11
CA ILE A 100 -8.74 -3.98 0.14
C ILE A 100 -8.99 -5.45 0.41
N ASP A 101 -8.23 -6.31 -0.27
CA ASP A 101 -8.30 -7.76 -0.10
C ASP A 101 -7.74 -8.17 1.26
N ASN A 102 -8.49 -8.99 1.96
CA ASN A 102 -8.06 -9.51 3.25
C ASN A 102 -7.09 -10.68 3.10
#